data_0644daef6c121c8f6cb910157a957566
#
_entry.id   0644daef6c121c8f6cb910157a957566
#
_cell.length_a   1.000
_cell.length_b   1.000
_cell.length_c   1.000
_cell.angle_alpha   90.00
_cell.angle_beta   90.00
_cell.angle_gamma   90.00
#
_symmetry.space_group_name_H-M   'P 1'
#
loop_
_entity.id
_entity.type
_entity.pdbx_description
1 polymer ?
#
loop_
_entity_poly.entity_id
_entity_poly.type
_entity_poly.pdbx_seq_one_letter_code
_entity_poly.pdbx_strand_id
1 'polypeptide(L)'
;TSLSAHIYCACRNPSRPVLQVKVNPPMAAEEVLYVEGARPLRGETEIQGSKNAALPMIAASLLATEGQTVLHRVPPVKDVLLALEILRQLGAKVDFDIATETAVIDTTNVTSTEIPPEMAMRMRASLLFVGPLLSRFRSVTIDEVGGCTIGERNTDYHYRGFARMGATVTGTPSGGYIVGAKDMRGASVYCD
;
A
#
# COMPACT_ATOMS: atom_id res chain seq x y z
N THR A 1 8.89 -10.51 3.96
CA THR A 1 8.92 -11.89 3.41
C THR A 1 8.18 -11.92 2.10
N SER A 2 8.94 -12.05 1.01
CA SER A 2 8.43 -12.09 -0.36
C SER A 2 7.74 -13.44 -0.60
N LEU A 3 6.43 -13.42 -0.81
CA LEU A 3 5.72 -14.54 -1.42
C LEU A 3 5.92 -14.44 -2.94
N SER A 4 6.85 -15.21 -3.48
CA SER A 4 6.94 -15.40 -4.93
C SER A 4 6.06 -16.58 -5.32
N ALA A 5 4.91 -16.31 -5.91
CA ALA A 5 4.08 -17.32 -6.53
C ALA A 5 4.45 -17.42 -8.01
N HIS A 6 4.96 -18.56 -8.45
CA HIS A 6 5.17 -18.87 -9.86
C HIS A 6 3.97 -19.68 -10.35
N ILE A 7 3.20 -19.11 -11.28
CA ILE A 7 2.05 -19.78 -11.90
C ILE A 7 2.46 -20.35 -13.25
N TYR A 8 2.42 -21.67 -13.39
CA TYR A 8 2.61 -22.36 -14.66
C TYR A 8 1.29 -22.94 -15.14
N CYS A 9 0.84 -22.56 -16.35
CA CYS A 9 -0.40 -23.08 -16.93
C CYS A 9 -0.10 -24.34 -17.76
N ALA A 10 -0.72 -25.48 -17.41
CA ALA A 10 -0.64 -26.71 -18.16
C ALA A 10 -1.98 -27.04 -18.81
N CYS A 11 -2.03 -27.07 -20.14
CA CYS A 11 -3.17 -27.60 -20.90
C CYS A 11 -3.13 -29.14 -20.92
N ARG A 12 -4.29 -29.80 -20.89
CA ARG A 12 -4.40 -31.26 -20.83
C ARG A 12 -3.75 -31.96 -22.00
N ASN A 13 -2.60 -32.57 -21.69
CA ASN A 13 -2.12 -33.80 -22.31
C ASN A 13 -1.81 -34.72 -21.12
N PRO A 14 -2.19 -36.01 -21.09
CA PRO A 14 -1.90 -36.90 -19.96
C PRO A 14 -0.42 -37.07 -19.64
N SER A 15 0.46 -36.55 -20.48
CA SER A 15 1.90 -36.51 -20.30
C SER A 15 2.45 -35.13 -19.87
N ARG A 16 1.61 -34.14 -19.51
CA ARG A 16 2.06 -32.80 -19.10
C ARG A 16 1.94 -32.55 -17.60
N PRO A 17 2.90 -31.84 -17.01
CA PRO A 17 2.93 -31.61 -15.57
C PRO A 17 1.76 -30.73 -15.09
N VAL A 18 1.30 -31.03 -13.89
CA VAL A 18 0.33 -30.24 -13.11
C VAL A 18 0.96 -28.88 -12.77
N LEU A 19 0.14 -27.84 -12.76
CA LEU A 19 0.55 -26.53 -12.30
C LEU A 19 0.97 -26.61 -10.81
N GLN A 20 2.22 -26.28 -10.52
CA GLN A 20 2.71 -26.14 -9.15
C GLN A 20 2.90 -24.65 -8.83
N VAL A 21 2.16 -24.17 -7.85
CA VAL A 21 2.43 -22.87 -7.26
C VAL A 21 3.24 -23.11 -5.99
N LYS A 22 4.54 -22.82 -6.03
CA LYS A 22 5.37 -22.85 -4.83
C LYS A 22 5.15 -21.56 -4.06
N VAL A 23 4.62 -21.69 -2.86
CA VAL A 23 4.57 -20.62 -1.88
C VAL A 23 5.67 -20.91 -0.87
N ASN A 24 6.77 -20.17 -0.89
CA ASN A 24 7.83 -20.30 0.09
C ASN A 24 7.56 -19.39 1.28
N PRO A 25 7.12 -19.92 2.43
CA PRO A 25 7.22 -19.19 3.68
C PRO A 25 8.69 -19.20 4.15
N PRO A 26 9.14 -18.22 4.91
CA PRO A 26 10.47 -18.23 5.46
C PRO A 26 10.61 -19.35 6.48
N MET A 27 11.52 -20.28 6.23
CA MET A 27 12.09 -21.24 7.17
C MET A 27 11.21 -22.38 7.69
N ALA A 28 10.12 -22.77 7.07
CA ALA A 28 9.46 -24.05 7.38
C ALA A 28 8.67 -24.54 6.16
N ALA A 29 8.74 -25.83 5.89
CA ALA A 29 8.05 -26.59 4.87
C ALA A 29 7.53 -25.84 3.64
N GLU A 30 7.97 -26.20 2.46
CA GLU A 30 7.45 -25.69 1.19
C GLU A 30 5.93 -25.94 1.13
N GLU A 31 5.13 -24.86 1.26
CA GLU A 31 3.71 -24.96 0.94
C GLU A 31 3.57 -24.96 -0.58
N VAL A 32 3.07 -26.04 -1.11
CA VAL A 32 2.86 -26.24 -2.55
C VAL A 32 1.38 -26.26 -2.83
N LEU A 33 0.92 -25.30 -3.65
CA LEU A 33 -0.43 -25.29 -4.17
C LEU A 33 -0.47 -26.06 -5.50
N TYR A 34 -1.19 -27.18 -5.51
CA TYR A 34 -1.45 -27.94 -6.75
C TYR A 34 -2.74 -27.46 -7.38
N VAL A 35 -2.67 -26.99 -8.63
CA VAL A 35 -3.83 -26.56 -9.39
C VAL A 35 -4.01 -27.46 -10.59
N GLU A 36 -5.08 -28.26 -10.59
CA GLU A 36 -5.51 -29.06 -11.74
C GLU A 36 -6.44 -28.22 -12.62
N GLY A 37 -5.99 -27.88 -13.81
CA GLY A 37 -6.74 -27.05 -14.78
C GLY A 37 -7.61 -27.90 -15.71
N ALA A 38 -8.06 -27.26 -16.81
CA ALA A 38 -8.81 -27.88 -17.92
C ALA A 38 -10.23 -28.34 -17.58
N ARG A 39 -10.82 -27.84 -16.48
CA ARG A 39 -12.27 -28.00 -16.22
C ARG A 39 -12.99 -26.69 -16.50
N PRO A 40 -14.07 -26.67 -17.31
CA PRO A 40 -14.87 -25.46 -17.45
C PRO A 40 -15.49 -25.07 -16.12
N LEU A 41 -15.20 -23.87 -15.64
CA LEU A 41 -15.81 -23.33 -14.44
C LEU A 41 -17.22 -22.82 -14.79
N ARG A 42 -18.22 -23.20 -13.97
CA ARG A 42 -19.60 -22.71 -14.04
C ARG A 42 -20.04 -22.38 -12.63
N GLY A 43 -20.60 -21.21 -12.43
CA GLY A 43 -21.08 -20.73 -11.13
C GLY A 43 -20.91 -19.22 -11.00
N GLU A 44 -21.29 -18.73 -9.86
CA GLU A 44 -21.15 -17.33 -9.46
C GLU A 44 -20.11 -17.26 -8.34
N THR A 45 -19.36 -16.18 -8.31
CA THR A 45 -18.42 -15.88 -7.24
C THR A 45 -18.54 -14.42 -6.85
N GLU A 46 -18.40 -14.15 -5.58
CA GLU A 46 -18.30 -12.79 -5.08
C GLU A 46 -16.84 -12.32 -5.19
N ILE A 47 -16.63 -11.15 -5.81
CA ILE A 47 -15.30 -10.57 -5.96
C ILE A 47 -14.95 -9.84 -4.66
N GLN A 48 -13.81 -10.17 -4.08
CA GLN A 48 -13.28 -9.49 -2.90
C GLN A 48 -12.88 -8.05 -3.20
N GLY A 49 -12.73 -7.24 -2.16
CA GLY A 49 -12.22 -5.89 -2.26
C GLY A 49 -10.80 -5.83 -2.85
N SER A 50 -10.50 -4.74 -3.55
CA SER A 50 -9.19 -4.54 -4.18
C SER A 50 -8.19 -3.92 -3.20
N LYS A 51 -7.05 -4.58 -2.98
CA LYS A 51 -5.92 -4.01 -2.23
C LYS A 51 -5.49 -2.65 -2.82
N ASN A 52 -5.38 -2.57 -4.14
CA ASN A 52 -4.89 -1.38 -4.82
C ASN A 52 -5.88 -0.20 -4.78
N ALA A 53 -7.17 -0.46 -4.54
CA ALA A 53 -8.15 0.57 -4.28
C ALA A 53 -8.18 0.94 -2.78
N ALA A 54 -8.08 -0.04 -1.88
CA ALA A 54 -8.13 0.18 -0.44
C ALA A 54 -6.97 1.08 0.05
N LEU A 55 -5.74 0.83 -0.40
CA LEU A 55 -4.56 1.57 0.06
C LEU A 55 -4.65 3.08 -0.15
N PRO A 56 -4.97 3.61 -1.37
CA PRO A 56 -5.12 5.05 -1.54
C PRO A 56 -6.34 5.62 -0.80
N MET A 57 -7.45 4.87 -0.65
CA MET A 57 -8.60 5.32 0.14
C MET A 57 -8.27 5.43 1.63
N ILE A 58 -7.50 4.48 2.17
CA ILE A 58 -6.99 4.53 3.55
C ILE A 58 -6.08 5.76 3.73
N ALA A 59 -5.16 6.01 2.81
CA ALA A 59 -4.31 7.20 2.87
C ALA A 59 -5.14 8.49 2.74
N ALA A 60 -6.13 8.54 1.85
CA ALA A 60 -7.00 9.70 1.64
C ALA A 60 -7.88 10.03 2.86
N SER A 61 -8.17 9.05 3.74
CA SER A 61 -8.90 9.33 4.98
C SER A 61 -8.22 10.38 5.87
N LEU A 62 -6.90 10.57 5.75
CA LEU A 62 -6.16 11.64 6.42
C LEU A 62 -6.63 13.05 6.05
N LEU A 63 -7.28 13.22 4.92
CA LEU A 63 -7.83 14.52 4.50
C LEU A 63 -9.10 14.92 5.26
N ALA A 64 -9.76 13.96 5.90
CA ALA A 64 -10.93 14.25 6.73
C ALA A 64 -10.48 14.90 8.05
N THR A 65 -10.94 16.12 8.30
CA THR A 65 -10.64 16.87 9.54
C THR A 65 -11.68 16.66 10.63
N GLU A 66 -12.85 16.16 10.25
CA GLU A 66 -14.01 15.92 11.10
C GLU A 66 -14.70 14.61 10.71
N GLY A 67 -15.33 13.95 11.68
CA GLY A 67 -16.11 12.74 11.47
C GLY A 67 -15.25 11.51 11.22
N GLN A 68 -15.90 10.48 10.67
CA GLN A 68 -15.29 9.18 10.42
C GLN A 68 -15.39 8.81 8.95
N THR A 69 -14.34 8.22 8.42
CA THR A 69 -14.33 7.56 7.12
C THR A 69 -14.66 6.09 7.32
N VAL A 70 -15.69 5.59 6.65
CA VAL A 70 -16.07 4.18 6.67
C VAL A 70 -15.77 3.58 5.30
N LEU A 71 -14.94 2.54 5.29
CA LEU A 71 -14.57 1.81 4.08
C LEU A 71 -15.10 0.37 4.20
N HIS A 72 -15.89 -0.05 3.21
CA HIS A 72 -16.41 -1.41 3.12
C HIS A 72 -15.61 -2.24 2.12
N ARG A 73 -15.64 -3.57 2.30
CA ARG A 73 -14.95 -4.53 1.44
C ARG A 73 -13.44 -4.27 1.38
N VAL A 74 -12.86 -3.95 2.53
CA VAL A 74 -11.41 -3.74 2.70
C VAL A 74 -10.75 -5.10 2.92
N PRO A 75 -9.95 -5.60 1.96
CA PRO A 75 -9.41 -6.96 2.07
C PRO A 75 -8.35 -7.03 3.18
N PRO A 76 -8.39 -8.07 4.06
CA PRO A 76 -7.47 -8.19 5.20
C PRO A 76 -6.08 -8.73 4.79
N VAL A 77 -5.46 -8.11 3.78
CA VAL A 77 -4.13 -8.46 3.30
C VAL A 77 -3.04 -7.66 4.01
N LYS A 78 -1.83 -8.19 4.05
CA LYS A 78 -0.70 -7.62 4.82
C LYS A 78 -0.47 -6.12 4.60
N ASP A 79 -0.52 -5.67 3.34
CA ASP A 79 -0.29 -4.26 3.02
C ASP A 79 -1.40 -3.36 3.56
N VAL A 80 -2.66 -3.81 3.51
CA VAL A 80 -3.81 -3.08 4.04
C VAL A 80 -3.72 -2.98 5.57
N LEU A 81 -3.41 -4.10 6.24
CA LEU A 81 -3.22 -4.10 7.69
C LEU A 81 -2.09 -3.17 8.11
N LEU A 82 -0.99 -3.15 7.36
CA LEU A 82 0.13 -2.24 7.61
C LEU A 82 -0.26 -0.77 7.36
N ALA A 83 -1.04 -0.48 6.33
CA ALA A 83 -1.55 0.87 6.06
C ALA A 83 -2.45 1.39 7.20
N LEU A 84 -3.33 0.54 7.72
CA LEU A 84 -4.16 0.88 8.88
C LEU A 84 -3.30 1.10 10.14
N GLU A 85 -2.22 0.33 10.30
CA GLU A 85 -1.28 0.50 11.41
C GLU A 85 -0.49 1.81 11.28
N ILE A 86 -0.06 2.20 10.08
CA ILE A 86 0.55 3.52 9.85
C ILE A 86 -0.40 4.64 10.32
N LEU A 87 -1.70 4.56 10.01
CA LEU A 87 -2.67 5.55 10.49
C LEU A 87 -2.73 5.61 12.01
N ARG A 88 -2.70 4.45 12.70
CA ARG A 88 -2.69 4.41 14.19
C ARG A 88 -1.44 5.09 14.76
N GLN A 89 -0.28 4.83 14.17
CA GLN A 89 0.98 5.44 14.60
C GLN A 89 1.00 6.96 14.35
N LEU A 90 0.29 7.44 13.33
CA LEU A 90 0.11 8.86 13.08
C LEU A 90 -0.88 9.52 14.08
N GLY A 91 -1.60 8.72 14.87
CA GLY A 91 -2.57 9.20 15.88
C GLY A 91 -4.04 9.04 15.50
N ALA A 92 -4.36 8.37 14.39
CA ALA A 92 -5.74 8.07 14.02
C ALA A 92 -6.31 6.94 14.91
N LYS A 93 -7.63 7.00 15.14
CA LYS A 93 -8.37 5.87 15.67
C LYS A 93 -8.84 5.01 14.50
N VAL A 94 -8.49 3.74 14.54
CA VAL A 94 -8.84 2.79 13.47
C VAL A 94 -9.43 1.54 14.08
N ASP A 95 -10.68 1.26 13.74
CA ASP A 95 -11.36 0.01 13.99
C ASP A 95 -11.49 -0.76 12.67
N PHE A 96 -11.10 -2.02 12.66
CA PHE A 96 -11.18 -2.87 11.49
C PHE A 96 -11.77 -4.23 11.84
N ASP A 97 -12.99 -4.43 11.40
CA ASP A 97 -13.67 -5.72 11.49
C ASP A 97 -13.33 -6.57 10.26
N ILE A 98 -12.52 -7.60 10.51
CA ILE A 98 -12.08 -8.55 9.46
C ILE A 98 -13.25 -9.39 8.94
N ALA A 99 -14.24 -9.68 9.78
CA ALA A 99 -15.38 -10.54 9.40
C ALA A 99 -16.32 -9.84 8.41
N THR A 100 -16.50 -8.52 8.58
CA THR A 100 -17.31 -7.69 7.67
C THR A 100 -16.46 -6.93 6.66
N GLU A 101 -15.14 -7.09 6.69
CA GLU A 101 -14.19 -6.34 5.86
C GLU A 101 -14.44 -4.81 5.91
N THR A 102 -14.81 -4.30 7.09
CA THR A 102 -15.16 -2.89 7.27
C THR A 102 -14.13 -2.18 8.14
N ALA A 103 -13.56 -1.09 7.62
CA ALA A 103 -12.67 -0.22 8.37
C ALA A 103 -13.36 1.12 8.70
N VAL A 104 -13.37 1.49 9.98
CA VAL A 104 -13.83 2.79 10.48
C VAL A 104 -12.61 3.58 10.94
N ILE A 105 -12.39 4.73 10.32
CA ILE A 105 -11.17 5.52 10.49
C ILE A 105 -11.56 6.94 10.92
N ASP A 106 -11.05 7.34 12.08
CA ASP A 106 -11.18 8.71 12.59
C ASP A 106 -9.78 9.34 12.68
N THR A 107 -9.55 10.35 11.86
CA THR A 107 -8.27 11.04 11.76
C THR A 107 -8.26 12.42 12.40
N THR A 108 -9.30 12.77 13.18
CA THR A 108 -9.42 14.08 13.84
C THR A 108 -8.22 14.40 14.74
N ASN A 109 -7.71 13.42 15.44
CA ASN A 109 -6.62 13.56 16.42
C ASN A 109 -5.22 13.21 15.88
N VAL A 110 -5.07 13.11 14.56
CA VAL A 110 -3.75 12.91 13.92
C VAL A 110 -2.88 14.13 14.20
N THR A 111 -1.70 13.89 14.78
CA THR A 111 -0.73 14.93 15.13
C THR A 111 0.67 14.66 14.58
N SER A 112 1.00 13.39 14.32
CA SER A 112 2.28 13.03 13.74
C SER A 112 2.24 13.17 12.22
N THR A 113 3.33 13.69 11.68
CA THR A 113 3.59 13.78 10.24
C THR A 113 4.80 12.95 9.82
N GLU A 114 5.29 12.12 10.73
CA GLU A 114 6.41 11.22 10.50
C GLU A 114 5.91 9.79 10.29
N ILE A 115 6.14 9.26 9.10
CA ILE A 115 5.82 7.85 8.78
C ILE A 115 6.91 6.98 9.38
N PRO A 116 6.57 6.00 10.25
CA PRO A 116 7.57 5.17 10.91
C PRO A 116 8.50 4.48 9.91
N PRO A 117 9.83 4.62 10.06
CA PRO A 117 10.82 4.10 9.09
C PRO A 117 10.67 2.59 8.84
N GLU A 118 10.47 1.82 9.91
CA GLU A 118 10.31 0.36 9.82
C GLU A 118 9.04 -0.05 9.04
N MET A 119 8.01 0.80 8.99
CA MET A 119 6.81 0.57 8.22
C MET A 119 6.99 1.02 6.76
N ALA A 120 7.68 2.15 6.54
CA ALA A 120 8.02 2.63 5.20
C ALA A 120 8.84 1.59 4.44
N MET A 121 9.85 1.00 5.09
CA MET A 121 10.69 -0.06 4.54
C MET A 121 9.95 -1.35 4.20
N ARG A 122 8.80 -1.62 4.81
CA ARG A 122 8.02 -2.85 4.58
C ARG A 122 7.01 -2.72 3.45
N MET A 123 6.63 -1.51 3.07
CA MET A 123 5.56 -1.30 2.10
C MET A 123 5.82 -0.06 1.24
N ARG A 124 6.06 -0.27 -0.06
CA ARG A 124 6.20 0.86 -0.99
C ARG A 124 5.00 1.81 -1.01
N ALA A 125 3.79 1.28 -0.80
CA ALA A 125 2.56 2.06 -0.77
C ALA A 125 2.48 3.07 0.40
N SER A 126 3.43 3.04 1.35
CA SER A 126 3.57 4.10 2.38
C SER A 126 3.77 5.48 1.76
N LEU A 127 4.30 5.55 0.54
CA LEU A 127 4.41 6.80 -0.23
C LEU A 127 3.06 7.48 -0.49
N LEU A 128 1.95 6.73 -0.50
CA LEU A 128 0.60 7.29 -0.67
C LEU A 128 0.19 8.23 0.47
N PHE A 129 0.76 8.08 1.65
CA PHE A 129 0.47 8.94 2.80
C PHE A 129 1.10 10.32 2.69
N VAL A 130 2.15 10.48 1.87
CA VAL A 130 2.88 11.75 1.71
C VAL A 130 1.95 12.87 1.23
N GLY A 131 1.16 12.63 0.19
CA GLY A 131 0.25 13.63 -0.37
C GLY A 131 -0.78 14.16 0.65
N PRO A 132 -1.57 13.31 1.29
CA PRO A 132 -2.53 13.72 2.32
C PRO A 132 -1.90 14.42 3.53
N LEU A 133 -0.79 13.91 4.06
CA LEU A 133 -0.07 14.53 5.18
C LEU A 133 0.44 15.92 4.79
N LEU A 134 1.09 16.03 3.63
CA LEU A 134 1.58 17.31 3.14
C LEU A 134 0.45 18.31 2.91
N SER A 135 -0.68 17.86 2.37
CA SER A 135 -1.84 18.72 2.11
C SER A 135 -2.46 19.24 3.39
N ARG A 136 -2.59 18.39 4.42
CA ARG A 136 -3.23 18.74 5.69
C ARG A 136 -2.31 19.46 6.66
N PHE A 137 -1.07 18.97 6.83
CA PHE A 137 -0.15 19.42 7.87
C PHE A 137 1.01 20.27 7.34
N ARG A 138 1.12 20.42 6.02
CA ARG A 138 2.19 21.19 5.38
C ARG A 138 3.60 20.65 5.58
N SER A 139 3.73 19.49 6.20
CA SER A 139 5.01 18.81 6.42
C SER A 139 4.78 17.30 6.50
N VAL A 140 5.74 16.55 5.99
CA VAL A 140 5.79 15.09 6.15
C VAL A 140 7.23 14.63 6.11
N THR A 141 7.56 13.67 6.98
CA THR A 141 8.82 12.94 6.96
C THR A 141 8.55 11.50 6.60
N ILE A 142 9.28 10.99 5.64
CA ILE A 142 9.22 9.58 5.23
C ILE A 142 10.63 9.09 4.95
N ASP A 143 10.96 7.94 5.47
CA ASP A 143 12.22 7.29 5.18
C ASP A 143 12.18 6.54 3.85
N GLU A 144 13.27 5.91 3.45
CA GLU A 144 13.30 5.12 2.23
C GLU A 144 12.17 4.09 2.22
N VAL A 145 11.44 4.00 1.10
CA VAL A 145 10.34 3.04 0.96
C VAL A 145 10.84 1.74 0.36
N GLY A 146 10.56 0.65 1.05
CA GLY A 146 10.95 -0.70 0.65
C GLY A 146 9.79 -1.53 0.10
N GLY A 147 9.92 -2.84 0.22
CA GLY A 147 8.83 -3.80 -0.03
C GLY A 147 8.55 -4.13 -1.50
N CYS A 148 9.44 -3.78 -2.45
CA CYS A 148 9.27 -4.16 -3.85
C CYS A 148 10.46 -4.98 -4.36
N THR A 149 10.23 -6.26 -4.66
CA THR A 149 11.23 -7.18 -5.24
C THR A 149 11.17 -7.27 -6.77
N ILE A 150 10.26 -6.52 -7.42
CA ILE A 150 9.97 -6.58 -8.87
C ILE A 150 10.78 -5.53 -9.66
N GLY A 151 12.01 -5.22 -9.24
CA GLY A 151 12.89 -4.25 -9.87
C GLY A 151 12.81 -2.85 -9.28
N GLU A 152 13.74 -1.99 -9.71
CA GLU A 152 13.82 -0.61 -9.29
C GLU A 152 12.58 0.18 -9.78
N ARG A 153 11.93 0.85 -8.86
CA ARG A 153 10.85 1.78 -9.14
C ARG A 153 11.17 3.08 -8.44
N ASN A 154 11.71 4.01 -9.18
CA ASN A 154 12.08 5.31 -8.65
C ASN A 154 10.87 6.02 -8.03
N THR A 155 11.08 6.69 -6.91
CA THR A 155 10.07 7.52 -6.22
C THR A 155 10.21 8.99 -6.57
N ASP A 156 11.26 9.35 -7.31
CA ASP A 156 11.64 10.71 -7.67
C ASP A 156 10.54 11.49 -8.38
N TYR A 157 9.72 10.84 -9.22
CA TYR A 157 8.58 11.49 -9.89
C TYR A 157 7.59 12.11 -8.89
N HIS A 158 7.35 11.46 -7.75
CA HIS A 158 6.46 12.00 -6.72
C HIS A 158 7.06 13.27 -6.11
N TYR A 159 8.33 13.22 -5.75
CA TYR A 159 9.03 14.35 -5.13
C TYR A 159 9.24 15.50 -6.11
N ARG A 160 9.57 15.20 -7.37
CA ARG A 160 9.60 16.19 -8.46
C ARG A 160 8.25 16.86 -8.66
N GLY A 161 7.16 16.07 -8.59
CA GLY A 161 5.79 16.57 -8.65
C GLY A 161 5.49 17.54 -7.51
N PHE A 162 5.79 17.16 -6.27
CA PHE A 162 5.60 18.03 -5.10
C PHE A 162 6.43 19.30 -5.20
N ALA A 163 7.69 19.20 -5.63
CA ALA A 163 8.55 20.37 -5.83
C ALA A 163 8.00 21.33 -6.89
N ARG A 164 7.47 20.81 -8.00
CA ARG A 164 6.80 21.62 -9.04
C ARG A 164 5.55 22.32 -8.51
N MET A 165 4.86 21.71 -7.57
CA MET A 165 3.69 22.29 -6.90
C MET A 165 4.06 23.29 -5.78
N GLY A 166 5.35 23.54 -5.55
CA GLY A 166 5.84 24.53 -4.57
C GLY A 166 6.28 23.94 -3.23
N ALA A 167 6.39 22.62 -3.11
CA ALA A 167 6.96 22.00 -1.91
C ALA A 167 8.49 22.06 -1.93
N THR A 168 9.09 22.16 -0.74
CA THR A 168 10.52 21.96 -0.51
C THR A 168 10.75 20.49 -0.20
N VAL A 169 11.64 19.85 -0.93
CA VAL A 169 12.00 18.44 -0.74
C VAL A 169 13.48 18.38 -0.31
N THR A 170 13.72 17.84 0.87
CA THR A 170 15.08 17.71 1.44
C THR A 170 15.34 16.25 1.75
N GLY A 171 16.45 15.71 1.22
CA GLY A 171 16.87 14.34 1.54
C GLY A 171 17.34 14.22 2.99
N THR A 172 17.07 13.07 3.60
CA THR A 172 17.59 12.72 4.93
C THR A 172 18.87 11.88 4.80
N PRO A 173 19.73 11.85 5.84
CA PRO A 173 20.91 10.97 5.84
C PRO A 173 20.58 9.48 5.71
N SER A 174 19.36 9.06 6.07
CA SER A 174 18.86 7.69 5.95
C SER A 174 18.32 7.34 4.55
N GLY A 175 18.43 8.26 3.56
CA GLY A 175 17.91 8.02 2.20
C GLY A 175 16.44 8.37 2.00
N GLY A 176 15.78 8.88 3.04
CA GLY A 176 14.40 9.34 3.00
C GLY A 176 14.27 10.82 2.61
N TYR A 177 13.08 11.39 2.85
CA TYR A 177 12.75 12.76 2.49
C TYR A 177 11.93 13.46 3.58
N ILE A 178 12.26 14.74 3.78
CA ILE A 178 11.40 15.69 4.47
C ILE A 178 10.78 16.57 3.38
N VAL A 179 9.46 16.56 3.31
CA VAL A 179 8.71 17.37 2.33
C VAL A 179 7.90 18.40 3.09
N GLY A 180 8.15 19.67 2.82
CA GLY A 180 7.46 20.78 3.45
C GLY A 180 6.84 21.71 2.41
N ALA A 181 5.68 22.29 2.70
CA ALA A 181 5.06 23.25 1.80
C ALA A 181 4.33 24.34 2.57
N LYS A 182 4.67 25.59 2.34
CA LYS A 182 3.91 26.73 2.86
C LYS A 182 2.63 26.94 2.05
N ASP A 183 2.77 26.99 0.75
CA ASP A 183 1.68 27.17 -0.21
C ASP A 183 1.89 26.21 -1.39
N MET A 184 0.93 25.32 -1.61
CA MET A 184 0.93 24.45 -2.78
C MET A 184 -0.01 25.00 -3.85
N ARG A 185 0.43 24.93 -5.10
CA ARG A 185 -0.33 25.39 -6.27
C ARG A 185 -0.36 24.31 -7.34
N GLY A 186 -1.40 24.30 -8.15
CA GLY A 186 -1.44 23.44 -9.32
C GLY A 186 -0.28 23.74 -10.26
N ALA A 187 0.32 22.69 -10.81
CA ALA A 187 1.46 22.79 -11.74
C ALA A 187 1.34 21.74 -12.84
N SER A 188 1.93 22.02 -13.99
CA SER A 188 2.15 21.01 -15.02
C SER A 188 3.35 20.14 -14.66
N VAL A 189 3.11 18.85 -14.52
CA VAL A 189 4.14 17.85 -14.20
C VAL A 189 4.23 16.87 -15.37
N TYR A 190 5.42 16.72 -15.91
CA TYR A 190 5.71 15.75 -16.96
C TYR A 190 6.43 14.55 -16.33
N CYS A 191 5.90 13.36 -16.59
CA CYS A 191 6.46 12.08 -16.20
C CYS A 191 7.05 11.43 -17.46
N ASP A 192 8.31 11.73 -17.74
CA ASP A 192 9.14 11.25 -18.87
C ASP A 192 10.08 10.11 -18.45
#